data_20ee9af048f24e989dfb0663b1a51408
#
_entry.id   20ee9af048f24e989dfb0663b1a51408
#
_cell.length_a   1.000
_cell.length_b   1.000
_cell.length_c   1.000
_cell.angle_alpha   90.00
_cell.angle_beta   90.00
_cell.angle_gamma   90.00
#
_symmetry.space_group_name_H-M   'P 1'
#
loop_
_entity.id
_entity.type
_entity.pdbx_description
1 polymer ?
#
loop_
_entity_poly.entity_id
_entity_poly.type
_entity_poly.pdbx_seq_one_letter_code
_entity_poly.pdbx_strand_id
1 'polypeptide(L)'
;MNDRRAQAYAAEGAVWARLAGLLPGADDADEVQGCWDIGEQEAGLEVLVGRLLEQELAVDDAARAELAVMAGQWGVWDRLGTGIVACRPDPARPARLRVYEDGAEPPVPAWSVLPDPVSRELRLVPWIACAGCGLVLARAHTYEEWEELSYLAQSYVVHAPGGSGAPRVFERAEDGAAWSALAVVRDGCGCG
;
A
#
# COMPACT_ATOMS: atom_id res chain seq x y z
N MET A 1 -1.82 -19.01 17.93
CA MET A 1 -1.91 -17.84 17.00
C MET A 1 -2.91 -16.88 17.63
N ASN A 2 -2.53 -15.59 17.82
CA ASN A 2 -3.40 -14.61 18.47
C ASN A 2 -4.63 -14.34 17.55
N ASP A 3 -5.85 -14.27 18.12
CA ASP A 3 -7.09 -14.06 17.36
C ASP A 3 -7.04 -12.85 16.42
N ARG A 4 -6.38 -11.76 16.82
CA ARG A 4 -6.19 -10.57 15.98
C ARG A 4 -5.38 -10.85 14.72
N ARG A 5 -4.29 -11.58 14.85
CA ARG A 5 -3.45 -11.96 13.70
C ARG A 5 -4.21 -12.87 12.74
N ALA A 6 -4.97 -13.82 13.26
CA ALA A 6 -5.81 -14.69 12.44
C ALA A 6 -6.89 -13.89 11.70
N GLN A 7 -7.51 -12.91 12.36
CA GLN A 7 -8.51 -12.03 11.73
C GLN A 7 -7.88 -11.12 10.66
N ALA A 8 -6.70 -10.54 10.93
CA ALA A 8 -5.99 -9.72 9.95
C ALA A 8 -5.61 -10.54 8.71
N TYR A 9 -5.09 -11.75 8.90
CA TYR A 9 -4.76 -12.67 7.80
C TYR A 9 -5.99 -13.08 7.00
N ALA A 10 -7.11 -13.39 7.65
CA ALA A 10 -8.35 -13.72 6.96
C ALA A 10 -8.94 -12.53 6.17
N ALA A 11 -8.85 -11.31 6.72
CA ALA A 11 -9.27 -10.10 6.03
C ALA A 11 -8.41 -9.83 4.79
N GLU A 12 -7.10 -10.01 4.89
CA GLU A 12 -6.17 -9.90 3.77
C GLU A 12 -6.45 -10.96 2.71
N GLY A 13 -6.71 -12.21 3.10
CA GLY A 13 -7.12 -13.28 2.19
C GLY A 13 -8.41 -12.97 1.41
N ALA A 14 -9.37 -12.29 2.04
CA ALA A 14 -10.57 -11.83 1.34
C ALA A 14 -10.27 -10.75 0.28
N VAL A 15 -9.35 -9.82 0.58
CA VAL A 15 -8.86 -8.85 -0.41
C VAL A 15 -8.12 -9.56 -1.53
N TRP A 16 -7.25 -10.52 -1.20
CA TRP A 16 -6.52 -11.34 -2.16
C TRP A 16 -7.45 -12.03 -3.15
N ALA A 17 -8.43 -12.78 -2.67
CA ALA A 17 -9.40 -13.49 -3.51
C ALA A 17 -10.18 -12.54 -4.43
N ARG A 18 -10.52 -11.33 -3.96
CA ARG A 18 -11.18 -10.32 -4.79
C ARG A 18 -10.25 -9.77 -5.87
N LEU A 19 -8.97 -9.56 -5.57
CA LEU A 19 -7.98 -9.08 -6.54
C LEU A 19 -7.66 -10.16 -7.58
N ALA A 20 -7.52 -11.44 -7.18
CA ALA A 20 -7.40 -12.57 -8.10
C ALA A 20 -8.60 -12.64 -9.05
N GLY A 21 -9.81 -12.35 -8.55
CA GLY A 21 -11.04 -12.28 -9.33
C GLY A 21 -11.11 -11.14 -10.37
N LEU A 22 -10.11 -10.25 -10.45
CA LEU A 22 -9.96 -9.29 -11.56
C LEU A 22 -9.48 -9.98 -12.85
N LEU A 23 -8.86 -11.14 -12.72
CA LEU A 23 -8.38 -11.91 -13.88
C LEU A 23 -9.55 -12.64 -14.55
N PRO A 24 -9.72 -12.49 -15.87
CA PRO A 24 -10.85 -13.09 -16.58
C PRO A 24 -10.70 -14.61 -16.78
N GLY A 25 -9.48 -15.13 -16.75
CA GLY A 25 -9.18 -16.55 -16.86
C GLY A 25 -9.27 -17.25 -15.52
N ALA A 26 -10.07 -18.31 -15.41
CA ALA A 26 -10.19 -19.07 -14.18
C ALA A 26 -8.84 -19.69 -13.76
N ASP A 27 -8.07 -20.20 -14.71
CA ASP A 27 -6.76 -20.83 -14.46
C ASP A 27 -5.76 -19.81 -13.86
N ASP A 28 -5.73 -18.57 -14.38
CA ASP A 28 -4.89 -17.49 -13.85
C ASP A 28 -5.32 -17.09 -12.42
N ALA A 29 -6.63 -16.99 -12.19
CA ALA A 29 -7.17 -16.66 -10.85
C ALA A 29 -6.88 -17.78 -9.84
N ASP A 30 -7.02 -19.05 -10.25
CA ASP A 30 -6.74 -20.22 -9.43
C ASP A 30 -5.22 -20.34 -9.13
N GLU A 31 -4.33 -20.00 -10.07
CA GLU A 31 -2.89 -19.94 -9.85
C GLU A 31 -2.55 -18.90 -8.75
N VAL A 32 -3.09 -17.69 -8.87
CA VAL A 32 -2.90 -16.62 -7.88
C VAL A 32 -3.46 -17.04 -6.51
N GLN A 33 -4.65 -17.63 -6.47
CA GLN A 33 -5.25 -18.12 -5.22
C GLN A 33 -4.44 -19.27 -4.62
N GLY A 34 -3.92 -20.18 -5.43
CA GLY A 34 -3.06 -21.27 -5.01
C GLY A 34 -1.80 -20.78 -4.29
N CYS A 35 -1.18 -19.69 -4.76
CA CYS A 35 -0.04 -19.07 -4.08
C CYS A 35 -0.40 -18.60 -2.66
N TRP A 36 -1.58 -18.01 -2.47
CA TRP A 36 -2.07 -17.65 -1.14
C TRP A 36 -2.20 -18.86 -0.22
N ASP A 37 -2.82 -19.92 -0.72
CA ASP A 37 -3.16 -21.11 0.05
C ASP A 37 -1.92 -21.89 0.54
N ILE A 38 -0.82 -21.84 -0.21
CA ILE A 38 0.46 -22.49 0.15
C ILE A 38 1.47 -21.57 0.83
N GLY A 39 1.14 -20.26 1.03
CA GLY A 39 2.02 -19.33 1.72
C GLY A 39 3.06 -18.64 0.82
N GLU A 40 2.87 -18.62 -0.49
CA GLU A 40 3.76 -18.01 -1.50
C GLU A 40 3.20 -16.66 -2.00
N GLN A 41 2.85 -15.78 -1.07
CA GLN A 41 2.19 -14.51 -1.38
C GLN A 41 3.03 -13.59 -2.27
N GLU A 42 4.34 -13.59 -2.08
CA GLU A 42 5.25 -12.79 -2.91
C GLU A 42 5.17 -13.21 -4.38
N ALA A 43 5.27 -14.51 -4.65
CA ALA A 43 5.17 -15.06 -6.01
C ALA A 43 3.77 -14.83 -6.59
N GLY A 44 2.72 -15.01 -5.80
CA GLY A 44 1.35 -14.77 -6.25
C GLY A 44 1.07 -13.31 -6.62
N LEU A 45 1.66 -12.33 -5.91
CA LEU A 45 1.59 -10.92 -6.28
C LEU A 45 2.32 -10.63 -7.60
N GLU A 46 3.47 -11.26 -7.82
CA GLU A 46 4.20 -11.13 -9.09
C GLU A 46 3.36 -11.66 -10.26
N VAL A 47 2.75 -12.83 -10.11
CA VAL A 47 1.84 -13.39 -11.13
C VAL A 47 0.65 -12.46 -11.36
N LEU A 48 -0.02 -12.02 -10.30
CA LEU A 48 -1.20 -11.16 -10.40
C LEU A 48 -0.88 -9.85 -11.13
N VAL A 49 0.14 -9.12 -10.69
CA VAL A 49 0.52 -7.84 -11.32
C VAL A 49 0.98 -8.05 -12.76
N GLY A 50 1.75 -9.12 -13.03
CA GLY A 50 2.16 -9.49 -14.37
C GLY A 50 0.96 -9.71 -15.30
N ARG A 51 -0.03 -10.50 -14.87
CA ARG A 51 -1.25 -10.76 -15.66
C ARG A 51 -2.10 -9.51 -15.89
N LEU A 52 -2.23 -8.64 -14.85
CA LEU A 52 -2.95 -7.37 -15.01
C LEU A 52 -2.32 -6.48 -16.08
N LEU A 53 -0.99 -6.44 -16.16
CA LEU A 53 -0.25 -5.66 -17.16
C LEU A 53 -0.30 -6.31 -18.54
N GLU A 54 0.01 -7.61 -18.65
CA GLU A 54 0.03 -8.34 -19.92
C GLU A 54 -1.32 -8.32 -20.64
N GLN A 55 -2.41 -8.42 -19.88
CA GLN A 55 -3.77 -8.44 -20.42
C GLN A 55 -4.41 -7.04 -20.47
N GLU A 56 -3.65 -5.99 -20.09
CA GLU A 56 -4.13 -4.59 -20.06
C GLU A 56 -5.45 -4.42 -19.31
N LEU A 57 -5.61 -5.14 -18.19
CA LEU A 57 -6.86 -5.13 -17.44
C LEU A 57 -7.03 -3.78 -16.71
N ALA A 58 -8.26 -3.30 -16.71
CA ALA A 58 -8.60 -2.08 -15.99
C ALA A 58 -8.66 -2.34 -14.47
N VAL A 59 -7.88 -1.58 -13.71
CA VAL A 59 -7.78 -1.68 -12.25
C VAL A 59 -8.24 -0.36 -11.65
N ASP A 60 -9.26 -0.39 -10.80
CA ASP A 60 -9.68 0.81 -10.09
C ASP A 60 -8.61 1.25 -9.06
N ASP A 61 -8.69 2.48 -8.63
CA ASP A 61 -7.69 3.08 -7.74
C ASP A 61 -7.70 2.44 -6.33
N ALA A 62 -8.84 1.93 -5.88
CA ALA A 62 -8.94 1.20 -4.61
C ALA A 62 -8.18 -0.15 -4.70
N ALA A 63 -8.40 -0.92 -5.76
CA ALA A 63 -7.69 -2.17 -6.01
C ALA A 63 -6.18 -1.92 -6.18
N ARG A 64 -5.79 -0.84 -6.87
CA ARG A 64 -4.38 -0.46 -7.01
C ARG A 64 -3.75 -0.11 -5.66
N ALA A 65 -4.45 0.63 -4.80
CA ALA A 65 -3.98 0.94 -3.45
C ALA A 65 -3.85 -0.32 -2.57
N GLU A 66 -4.77 -1.26 -2.72
CA GLU A 66 -4.70 -2.55 -2.01
C GLU A 66 -3.55 -3.43 -2.49
N LEU A 67 -3.29 -3.48 -3.80
CA LEU A 67 -2.09 -4.12 -4.37
C LEU A 67 -0.81 -3.49 -3.81
N ALA A 68 -0.78 -2.15 -3.71
CA ALA A 68 0.37 -1.45 -3.13
C ALA A 68 0.58 -1.85 -1.67
N VAL A 69 -0.48 -1.85 -0.84
CA VAL A 69 -0.40 -2.26 0.56
C VAL A 69 0.07 -3.71 0.70
N MET A 70 -0.46 -4.64 -0.09
CA MET A 70 0.01 -6.02 -0.09
C MET A 70 1.48 -6.12 -0.47
N ALA A 71 1.90 -5.47 -1.55
CA ALA A 71 3.29 -5.50 -1.99
C ALA A 71 4.25 -4.91 -0.95
N GLY A 72 3.85 -3.83 -0.25
CA GLY A 72 4.62 -3.27 0.85
C GLY A 72 4.70 -4.18 2.07
N GLN A 73 3.62 -4.87 2.39
CA GLN A 73 3.52 -5.77 3.55
C GLN A 73 4.32 -7.05 3.35
N TRP A 74 4.29 -7.61 2.14
CA TRP A 74 5.04 -8.81 1.74
C TRP A 74 6.47 -8.51 1.23
N GLY A 75 6.92 -7.25 1.33
CA GLY A 75 8.30 -6.87 1.01
C GLY A 75 8.66 -6.96 -0.48
N VAL A 76 7.69 -6.79 -1.37
CA VAL A 76 7.92 -6.85 -2.83
C VAL A 76 7.58 -5.53 -3.55
N TRP A 77 7.37 -4.47 -2.77
CA TRP A 77 7.03 -3.16 -3.32
C TRP A 77 8.11 -2.59 -4.25
N ASP A 78 9.37 -2.74 -3.91
CA ASP A 78 10.51 -2.30 -4.73
C ASP A 78 10.50 -2.92 -6.13
N ARG A 79 10.04 -4.16 -6.24
CA ARG A 79 9.95 -4.90 -7.52
C ARG A 79 8.64 -4.62 -8.26
N LEU A 80 7.53 -4.46 -7.55
CA LEU A 80 6.20 -4.40 -8.14
C LEU A 80 5.59 -3.00 -8.22
N GLY A 81 6.13 -2.03 -7.47
CA GLY A 81 5.54 -0.70 -7.33
C GLY A 81 5.31 0.01 -8.66
N THR A 82 6.34 0.03 -9.53
CA THR A 82 6.22 0.60 -10.87
C THR A 82 5.14 -0.09 -11.71
N GLY A 83 5.07 -1.43 -11.65
CA GLY A 83 4.04 -2.20 -12.35
C GLY A 83 2.63 -1.92 -11.83
N ILE A 84 2.46 -1.85 -10.51
CA ILE A 84 1.19 -1.53 -9.87
C ILE A 84 0.69 -0.14 -10.29
N VAL A 85 1.59 0.86 -10.31
CA VAL A 85 1.24 2.22 -10.75
C VAL A 85 0.91 2.26 -12.24
N ALA A 86 1.59 1.46 -13.06
CA ALA A 86 1.38 1.37 -14.51
C ALA A 86 0.12 0.60 -14.91
N CYS A 87 -0.54 -0.16 -14.01
CA CYS A 87 -1.81 -0.82 -14.30
C CYS A 87 -2.81 0.18 -14.89
N ARG A 88 -3.51 -0.24 -15.96
CA ARG A 88 -4.48 0.60 -16.66
C ARG A 88 -5.59 1.05 -15.70
N PRO A 89 -5.87 2.37 -15.60
CA PRO A 89 -6.96 2.84 -14.74
C PRO A 89 -8.33 2.41 -15.28
N ASP A 90 -9.28 2.17 -14.37
CA ASP A 90 -10.68 1.95 -14.76
C ASP A 90 -11.34 3.29 -15.09
N PRO A 91 -11.67 3.58 -16.37
CA PRO A 91 -12.27 4.84 -16.77
C PRO A 91 -13.73 5.00 -16.29
N ALA A 92 -14.37 3.92 -15.86
CA ALA A 92 -15.75 3.95 -15.37
C ALA A 92 -15.86 4.42 -13.92
N ARG A 93 -14.73 4.50 -13.21
CA ARG A 93 -14.69 4.91 -11.80
C ARG A 93 -13.88 6.19 -11.62
N PRO A 94 -14.39 7.18 -10.87
CA PRO A 94 -13.62 8.38 -10.56
C PRO A 94 -12.42 8.00 -9.70
N ALA A 95 -11.23 8.51 -10.05
CA ALA A 95 -10.02 8.30 -9.26
C ALA A 95 -10.15 9.04 -7.91
N ARG A 96 -10.21 8.28 -6.83
CA ARG A 96 -10.26 8.78 -5.44
C ARG A 96 -8.93 8.65 -4.73
N LEU A 97 -8.12 7.66 -5.13
CA LEU A 97 -6.81 7.38 -4.57
C LEU A 97 -5.74 7.49 -5.66
N ARG A 98 -4.57 7.94 -5.26
CA ARG A 98 -3.38 7.96 -6.11
C ARG A 98 -2.27 7.20 -5.41
N VAL A 99 -1.72 6.21 -6.08
CA VAL A 99 -0.52 5.49 -5.65
C VAL A 99 0.70 6.15 -6.28
N TYR A 100 1.73 6.39 -5.50
CA TYR A 100 3.00 6.97 -5.94
C TYR A 100 4.06 5.89 -6.04
N GLU A 101 4.87 5.96 -7.10
CA GLU A 101 6.13 5.23 -7.18
C GLU A 101 7.15 5.81 -6.19
N ASP A 102 8.13 5.01 -5.82
CA ASP A 102 9.27 5.50 -5.06
C ASP A 102 10.05 6.52 -5.90
N GLY A 103 10.31 7.68 -5.31
CA GLY A 103 10.98 8.78 -5.99
C GLY A 103 10.08 9.69 -6.85
N ALA A 104 8.80 9.37 -7.06
CA ALA A 104 7.84 10.27 -7.73
C ALA A 104 7.63 11.56 -6.94
N GLU A 105 7.66 11.46 -5.63
CA GLU A 105 7.64 12.59 -4.69
C GLU A 105 8.83 12.45 -3.75
N PRO A 106 9.55 13.54 -3.44
CA PRO A 106 10.72 13.47 -2.59
C PRO A 106 10.31 13.07 -1.16
N PRO A 107 11.13 12.22 -0.48
CA PRO A 107 10.94 11.93 0.92
C PRO A 107 11.03 13.20 1.75
N VAL A 108 10.14 13.37 2.72
CA VAL A 108 10.18 14.49 3.65
C VAL A 108 10.68 14.04 5.02
N PRO A 109 11.41 14.91 5.76
CA PRO A 109 11.81 14.59 7.12
C PRO A 109 10.57 14.35 7.99
N ALA A 110 10.52 13.23 8.72
CA ALA A 110 9.35 12.92 9.55
C ALA A 110 9.08 13.98 10.64
N TRP A 111 10.13 14.65 11.15
CA TRP A 111 9.97 15.75 12.13
C TRP A 111 9.20 16.97 11.58
N SER A 112 9.06 17.10 10.25
CA SER A 112 8.21 18.14 9.66
C SER A 112 6.71 17.85 9.81
N VAL A 113 6.37 16.61 10.14
CA VAL A 113 4.99 16.12 10.30
C VAL A 113 4.74 15.64 11.73
N LEU A 114 5.72 14.94 12.32
CA LEU A 114 5.63 14.33 13.64
C LEU A 114 6.46 15.15 14.65
N PRO A 115 5.86 15.60 15.78
CA PRO A 115 6.57 16.37 16.79
C PRO A 115 7.54 15.55 17.66
N ASP A 116 7.58 14.25 17.51
CA ASP A 116 8.39 13.34 18.33
C ASP A 116 9.89 13.44 18.00
N PRO A 117 10.80 13.49 18.99
CA PRO A 117 12.23 13.47 18.77
C PRO A 117 12.74 12.22 18.03
N VAL A 118 12.09 11.07 18.16
CA VAL A 118 12.42 9.83 17.42
C VAL A 118 12.21 10.01 15.91
N SER A 119 11.30 10.90 15.52
CA SER A 119 11.03 11.18 14.11
C SER A 119 12.19 11.85 13.36
N ARG A 120 13.24 12.31 14.06
CA ARG A 120 14.39 12.98 13.41
C ARG A 120 15.20 12.07 12.51
N GLU A 121 15.21 10.77 12.81
CA GLU A 121 15.93 9.75 12.03
C GLU A 121 15.07 9.17 10.89
N LEU A 122 13.77 9.49 10.87
CA LEU A 122 12.85 8.96 9.89
C LEU A 122 12.67 9.87 8.68
N ARG A 123 12.39 9.24 7.54
CA ARG A 123 11.95 9.89 6.31
C ARG A 123 10.59 9.33 5.92
N LEU A 124 9.68 10.23 5.58
CA LEU A 124 8.35 9.87 5.07
C LEU A 124 8.40 9.82 3.54
N VAL A 125 8.16 8.66 2.98
CA VAL A 125 8.02 8.45 1.54
C VAL A 125 6.52 8.43 1.23
N PRO A 126 5.99 9.43 0.51
CA PRO A 126 4.59 9.43 0.10
C PRO A 126 4.27 8.16 -0.68
N TRP A 127 3.15 7.54 -0.39
CA TRP A 127 2.79 6.24 -0.97
C TRP A 127 1.40 6.23 -1.58
N ILE A 128 0.38 6.58 -0.81
CA ILE A 128 -1.00 6.62 -1.27
C ILE A 128 -1.64 7.93 -0.80
N ALA A 129 -2.32 8.64 -1.68
CA ALA A 129 -3.01 9.88 -1.32
C ALA A 129 -4.46 9.89 -1.78
N CYS A 130 -5.30 10.58 -1.01
CA CYS A 130 -6.64 10.94 -1.46
C CYS A 130 -6.57 12.06 -2.50
N ALA A 131 -7.12 11.83 -3.69
CA ALA A 131 -7.13 12.81 -4.78
C ALA A 131 -8.01 14.05 -4.47
N GLY A 132 -8.99 13.92 -3.57
CA GLY A 132 -9.91 15.00 -3.20
C GLY A 132 -9.34 15.94 -2.15
N CYS A 133 -8.92 15.43 -0.98
CA CYS A 133 -8.44 16.26 0.14
C CYS A 133 -6.93 16.30 0.28
N GLY A 134 -6.20 15.48 -0.48
CA GLY A 134 -4.74 15.40 -0.40
C GLY A 134 -4.20 14.72 0.86
N LEU A 135 -5.05 14.03 1.65
CA LEU A 135 -4.60 13.23 2.79
C LEU A 135 -3.62 12.15 2.29
N VAL A 136 -2.45 12.06 2.89
CA VAL A 136 -1.35 11.20 2.43
C VAL A 136 -1.10 10.10 3.46
N LEU A 137 -1.04 8.87 2.98
CA LEU A 137 -0.38 7.76 3.64
C LEU A 137 1.06 7.70 3.17
N ALA A 138 1.99 7.89 4.07
CA ALA A 138 3.43 7.77 3.82
C ALA A 138 4.01 6.55 4.56
N ARG A 139 5.05 5.97 3.99
CA ARG A 139 5.90 4.97 4.65
C ARG A 139 7.04 5.70 5.34
N ALA A 140 7.26 5.41 6.63
CA ALA A 140 8.35 5.97 7.40
C ALA A 140 9.55 5.01 7.37
N HIS A 141 10.67 5.47 6.84
CA HIS A 141 11.91 4.72 6.70
C HIS A 141 13.03 5.35 7.50
N THR A 142 13.97 4.56 8.01
CA THR A 142 15.27 5.03 8.50
C THR A 142 16.26 5.13 7.34
N TYR A 143 17.31 5.93 7.49
CA TYR A 143 18.50 5.80 6.65
C TYR A 143 19.38 4.67 7.18
N GLU A 144 19.90 3.89 6.28
CA GLU A 144 20.95 2.92 6.55
C GLU A 144 22.34 3.56 6.38
N GLU A 145 23.38 2.86 6.77
CA GLU A 145 24.78 3.37 6.77
C GLU A 145 25.25 3.85 5.37
N TRP A 146 24.57 3.43 4.30
CA TRP A 146 24.90 3.77 2.92
C TRP A 146 24.10 4.95 2.35
N GLU A 147 23.42 5.72 3.21
CA GLU A 147 22.51 6.81 2.83
C GLU A 147 21.27 6.36 2.02
N GLU A 148 21.00 5.08 1.96
CA GLU A 148 19.77 4.53 1.39
C GLU A 148 18.67 4.39 2.45
N LEU A 149 17.42 4.39 2.00
CA LEU A 149 16.31 4.16 2.88
C LEU A 149 16.23 2.67 3.27
N SER A 150 15.82 2.39 4.51
CA SER A 150 15.58 1.02 4.95
C SER A 150 14.60 0.30 4.01
N TYR A 151 14.88 -0.97 3.73
CA TYR A 151 14.08 -1.79 2.81
C TYR A 151 12.59 -1.85 3.23
N LEU A 152 12.33 -2.02 4.52
CA LEU A 152 10.97 -2.04 5.06
C LEU A 152 10.70 -0.77 5.87
N ALA A 153 9.50 -0.23 5.71
CA ALA A 153 9.04 0.87 6.54
C ALA A 153 9.00 0.47 8.03
N GLN A 154 9.35 1.37 8.91
CA GLN A 154 9.25 1.19 10.37
C GLN A 154 7.81 1.42 10.85
N SER A 155 7.13 2.39 10.23
CA SER A 155 5.72 2.69 10.51
C SER A 155 5.05 3.31 9.29
N TYR A 156 3.74 3.45 9.38
CA TYR A 156 2.90 4.11 8.38
C TYR A 156 2.31 5.38 8.99
N VAL A 157 2.40 6.50 8.27
CA VAL A 157 1.97 7.81 8.77
C VAL A 157 0.91 8.38 7.85
N VAL A 158 -0.27 8.67 8.40
CA VAL A 158 -1.33 9.38 7.67
C VAL A 158 -1.33 10.83 8.15
N HIS A 159 -1.15 11.75 7.20
CA HIS A 159 -1.12 13.18 7.50
C HIS A 159 -1.82 14.01 6.42
N ALA A 160 -2.29 15.18 6.79
CA ALA A 160 -2.88 16.14 5.87
C ALA A 160 -1.79 17.00 5.20
N PRO A 161 -2.07 17.53 3.98
CA PRO A 161 -1.18 18.47 3.32
C PRO A 161 -0.94 19.71 4.19
N GLY A 162 0.30 20.19 4.20
CA GLY A 162 0.66 21.39 4.95
C GLY A 162 0.59 21.26 6.47
N GLY A 163 0.51 20.02 7.00
CA GLY A 163 0.54 19.76 8.45
C GLY A 163 -0.74 20.17 9.19
N SER A 164 -1.86 20.39 8.48
CA SER A 164 -3.14 20.68 9.11
C SER A 164 -3.71 19.42 9.78
N GLY A 165 -3.86 19.44 11.10
CA GLY A 165 -4.36 18.30 11.87
C GLY A 165 -3.24 17.41 12.45
N ALA A 166 -3.60 16.60 13.44
CA ALA A 166 -2.68 15.68 14.06
C ALA A 166 -2.43 14.47 13.13
N PRO A 167 -1.17 14.13 12.83
CA PRO A 167 -0.85 12.93 12.09
C PRO A 167 -1.25 11.68 12.87
N ARG A 168 -1.56 10.60 12.17
CA ARG A 168 -1.82 9.29 12.76
C ARG A 168 -0.70 8.35 12.39
N VAL A 169 -0.12 7.69 13.38
CA VAL A 169 0.97 6.72 13.22
C VAL A 169 0.45 5.32 13.48
N PHE A 170 0.86 4.39 12.66
CA PHE A 170 0.54 2.97 12.74
C PHE A 170 1.85 2.20 12.72
N GLU A 171 2.19 1.59 13.84
CA GLU A 171 3.45 0.87 13.99
C GLU A 171 3.42 -0.43 13.18
N ARG A 172 4.45 -0.68 12.38
CA ARG A 172 4.53 -1.89 11.55
C ARG A 172 4.38 -3.19 12.34
N ALA A 173 4.78 -3.19 13.60
CA ALA A 173 4.65 -4.34 14.48
C ALA A 173 3.18 -4.67 14.83
N GLU A 174 2.24 -3.76 14.57
CA GLU A 174 0.83 -3.99 14.81
C GLU A 174 0.21 -4.78 13.64
N ASP A 175 -0.58 -5.81 13.97
CA ASP A 175 -1.27 -6.61 12.96
C ASP A 175 -2.20 -5.72 12.11
N GLY A 176 -1.98 -5.72 10.80
CA GLY A 176 -2.79 -4.94 9.85
C GLY A 176 -2.55 -3.42 9.85
N ALA A 177 -1.39 -2.94 10.34
CA ALA A 177 -1.05 -1.51 10.41
C ALA A 177 -1.22 -0.78 9.07
N ALA A 178 -0.69 -1.32 7.98
CA ALA A 178 -0.80 -0.72 6.65
C ALA A 178 -2.25 -0.65 6.15
N TRP A 179 -3.05 -1.69 6.42
CA TRP A 179 -4.48 -1.72 6.11
C TRP A 179 -5.28 -0.70 6.91
N SER A 180 -4.97 -0.57 8.20
CA SER A 180 -5.58 0.43 9.07
C SER A 180 -5.25 1.86 8.61
N ALA A 181 -4.03 2.08 8.17
CA ALA A 181 -3.61 3.36 7.61
C ALA A 181 -4.30 3.66 6.26
N LEU A 182 -4.40 2.67 5.36
CA LEU A 182 -5.15 2.81 4.10
C LEU A 182 -6.63 3.12 4.35
N ALA A 183 -7.28 2.45 5.31
CA ALA A 183 -8.67 2.70 5.66
C ALA A 183 -8.90 4.16 6.09
N VAL A 184 -7.96 4.77 6.82
CA VAL A 184 -8.05 6.19 7.19
C VAL A 184 -8.01 7.11 5.97
N VAL A 185 -7.17 6.82 4.97
CA VAL A 185 -7.11 7.64 3.74
C VAL A 185 -8.35 7.44 2.89
N ARG A 186 -8.86 6.19 2.81
CA ARG A 186 -10.04 5.84 2.01
C ARG A 186 -11.33 6.36 2.61
N ASP A 187 -11.52 6.18 3.92
CA ASP A 187 -12.81 6.37 4.60
C ASP A 187 -12.84 7.66 5.44
N GLY A 188 -11.65 8.19 5.81
CA GLY A 188 -11.51 9.32 6.74
C GLY A 188 -11.56 10.69 6.09
N CYS A 189 -11.50 10.77 4.76
CA CYS A 189 -11.66 12.04 4.08
C CYS A 189 -13.14 12.28 3.77
N GLY A 190 -13.85 13.15 4.37
CA GLY A 190 -15.24 13.48 4.02
C GLY A 190 -15.48 13.91 2.55
N CYS A 191 -14.69 13.39 1.61
CA CYS A 191 -14.77 13.57 0.16
C CYS A 191 -15.79 12.58 -0.43
N GLY A 192 -17.04 12.60 0.06
CA GLY A 192 -18.16 11.82 -0.46
C GLY A 192 -18.79 12.42 -1.72
#